data_ffc6e732d42f54e6b96bf17bacdaa265
#
_entry.id   ffc6e732d42f54e6b96bf17bacdaa265
#
_cell.length_a   1.000
_cell.length_b   1.000
_cell.length_c   1.000
_cell.angle_alpha   90.00
_cell.angle_beta   90.00
_cell.angle_gamma   90.00
#
_symmetry.space_group_name_H-M   'P 1'
#
loop_
_entity.id
_entity.type
_entity.pdbx_description
1 polymer ?
#
loop_
_entity_poly.entity_id
_entity_poly.type
_entity_poly.pdbx_seq_one_letter_code
_entity_poly.pdbx_strand_id
1 'polypeptide(L)'
;ILPYTIGGYLSDDIRTGKIPTNTPEFDAVEKEVTDRINFFITNKGTLSVDHFHKRLGKVMWDKVGMARNEKGLKEAMAEIKAIREEFWKEVKVPGNANEMNPELVKAGRVADFLELGELFAKDALDRNESCGGHYREESVVQEGEQKGEALRNDKDFAYVSAWEYKGEPSDAVLHKEELEFKDIELKQRSYK
;
A
#
# COMPACT_ATOMS: atom_id res chain seq x y z
N ILE A 1 -7.31 -2.90 -23.13
CA ILE A 1 -8.66 -2.60 -22.59
C ILE A 1 -8.76 -1.14 -22.15
N LEU A 2 -7.89 -0.65 -21.25
CA LEU A 2 -7.96 0.72 -20.71
C LEU A 2 -8.05 1.81 -21.80
N PRO A 3 -7.25 1.83 -22.88
CA PRO A 3 -7.38 2.88 -23.90
C PRO A 3 -8.76 2.93 -24.56
N TYR A 4 -9.37 1.78 -24.81
CA TYR A 4 -10.70 1.70 -25.42
C TYR A 4 -11.80 2.14 -24.46
N THR A 5 -11.71 1.71 -23.19
CA THR A 5 -12.70 2.08 -22.18
C THR A 5 -12.63 3.56 -21.85
N ILE A 6 -11.43 4.10 -21.63
CA ILE A 6 -11.21 5.51 -21.33
C ILE A 6 -11.57 6.38 -22.54
N GLY A 7 -11.19 5.97 -23.76
CA GLY A 7 -11.53 6.71 -24.97
C GLY A 7 -13.03 6.82 -25.19
N GLY A 8 -13.78 5.73 -24.99
CA GLY A 8 -15.24 5.73 -25.04
C GLY A 8 -15.87 6.63 -23.99
N TYR A 9 -15.41 6.52 -22.74
CA TYR A 9 -15.88 7.34 -21.62
C TYR A 9 -15.60 8.84 -21.84
N LEU A 10 -14.39 9.19 -22.22
CA LEU A 10 -14.02 10.59 -22.51
C LEU A 10 -14.78 11.17 -23.72
N SER A 11 -15.13 10.37 -24.71
CA SER A 11 -15.93 10.84 -25.87
C SER A 11 -17.36 11.20 -25.46
N ASP A 12 -17.91 10.56 -24.45
CA ASP A 12 -19.22 10.91 -23.90
C ASP A 12 -19.11 12.07 -22.90
N ASP A 13 -18.05 12.13 -22.09
CA ASP A 13 -17.79 13.21 -21.14
C ASP A 13 -17.50 14.56 -21.80
N ILE A 14 -16.95 14.59 -23.00
CA ILE A 14 -16.78 15.83 -23.79
C ILE A 14 -18.12 16.57 -23.95
N ARG A 15 -19.24 15.86 -23.89
CA ARG A 15 -20.59 16.44 -23.95
C ARG A 15 -21.03 17.14 -22.68
N THR A 16 -20.46 16.79 -21.51
CA THR A 16 -20.83 17.37 -20.22
C THR A 16 -20.11 18.68 -19.91
N GLY A 17 -19.10 19.05 -20.72
CA GLY A 17 -18.29 20.26 -20.53
C GLY A 17 -17.13 20.03 -19.57
N LYS A 18 -16.25 21.01 -19.49
CA LYS A 18 -15.10 20.96 -18.58
C LYS A 18 -15.52 21.28 -17.17
N ILE A 19 -15.05 20.49 -16.22
CA ILE A 19 -15.20 20.80 -14.80
C ILE A 19 -14.34 22.04 -14.47
N PRO A 20 -14.92 23.13 -13.93
CA PRO A 20 -14.14 24.30 -13.53
C PRO A 20 -13.25 23.94 -12.34
N THR A 21 -12.03 24.48 -12.31
CA THR A 21 -11.06 24.27 -11.23
C THR A 21 -11.08 25.36 -10.15
N ASN A 22 -11.93 26.36 -10.29
CA ASN A 22 -12.11 27.47 -9.36
C ASN A 22 -13.27 27.18 -8.39
N THR A 23 -13.22 26.04 -7.73
CA THR A 23 -14.22 25.64 -6.73
C THR A 23 -13.58 25.40 -5.36
N PRO A 24 -14.35 25.50 -4.27
CA PRO A 24 -13.83 25.31 -2.92
C PRO A 24 -13.12 23.96 -2.71
N GLU A 25 -13.50 22.91 -3.45
CA GLU A 25 -12.88 21.61 -3.37
C GLU A 25 -11.44 21.62 -3.91
N PHE A 26 -11.21 22.30 -5.04
CA PHE A 26 -9.87 22.48 -5.61
C PHE A 26 -9.01 23.36 -4.70
N ASP A 27 -9.57 24.46 -4.17
CA ASP A 27 -8.87 25.35 -3.23
C ASP A 27 -8.44 24.59 -1.96
N ALA A 28 -9.30 23.71 -1.45
CA ALA A 28 -9.01 22.89 -0.27
C ALA A 28 -7.85 21.92 -0.52
N VAL A 29 -7.85 21.22 -1.67
CA VAL A 29 -6.76 20.29 -2.03
C VAL A 29 -5.46 21.04 -2.31
N GLU A 30 -5.50 22.18 -3.00
CA GLU A 30 -4.32 23.01 -3.23
C GLU A 30 -3.70 23.47 -1.90
N LYS A 31 -4.53 23.89 -0.96
CA LYS A 31 -4.07 24.25 0.39
C LYS A 31 -3.44 23.07 1.12
N GLU A 32 -4.07 21.90 1.12
CA GLU A 32 -3.55 20.70 1.77
C GLU A 32 -2.16 20.31 1.21
N VAL A 33 -2.03 20.27 -0.12
CA VAL A 33 -0.76 19.95 -0.78
C VAL A 33 0.31 21.00 -0.46
N THR A 34 -0.06 22.27 -0.47
CA THR A 34 0.85 23.38 -0.14
C THR A 34 1.32 23.30 1.31
N ASP A 35 0.42 23.04 2.24
CA ASP A 35 0.76 22.87 3.66
C ASP A 35 1.71 21.68 3.88
N ARG A 36 1.50 20.57 3.20
CA ARG A 36 2.39 19.39 3.23
C ARG A 36 3.79 19.70 2.68
N ILE A 37 3.87 20.41 1.56
CA ILE A 37 5.15 20.85 0.97
C ILE A 37 5.89 21.78 1.93
N ASN A 38 5.21 22.78 2.48
CA ASN A 38 5.77 23.72 3.45
C ASN A 38 6.26 23.00 4.70
N PHE A 39 5.52 22.03 5.19
CA PHE A 39 5.97 21.18 6.29
C PHE A 39 7.33 20.55 6.00
N PHE A 40 7.50 19.85 4.87
CA PHE A 40 8.74 19.19 4.53
C PHE A 40 9.94 20.16 4.44
N ILE A 41 9.73 21.34 3.89
CA ILE A 41 10.80 22.35 3.72
C ILE A 41 11.16 23.04 5.05
N THR A 42 10.18 23.24 5.93
CA THR A 42 10.39 24.02 7.17
C THR A 42 10.65 23.14 8.40
N ASN A 43 10.42 21.83 8.29
CA ASN A 43 10.65 20.91 9.40
C ASN A 43 12.13 20.92 9.84
N LYS A 44 12.32 20.97 11.16
CA LYS A 44 13.66 21.04 11.79
C LYS A 44 14.22 19.67 12.17
N GLY A 45 13.70 18.62 11.56
CA GLY A 45 14.20 17.26 11.74
C GLY A 45 15.69 17.11 11.39
N THR A 46 16.28 16.03 11.82
CA THR A 46 17.73 15.76 11.70
C THR A 46 18.05 14.59 10.77
N LEU A 47 17.05 13.76 10.42
CA LEU A 47 17.23 12.53 9.67
C LEU A 47 16.85 12.71 8.19
N SER A 48 17.70 12.20 7.31
CA SER A 48 17.46 12.28 5.86
C SER A 48 16.27 11.42 5.43
N VAL A 49 15.67 11.76 4.31
CA VAL A 49 14.61 10.95 3.68
C VAL A 49 15.08 9.52 3.40
N ASP A 50 16.34 9.36 2.95
CA ASP A 50 16.94 8.03 2.71
C ASP A 50 17.05 7.17 3.96
N HIS A 51 17.23 7.77 5.13
CA HIS A 51 17.27 7.05 6.39
C HIS A 51 15.95 6.29 6.61
N PHE A 52 14.82 6.96 6.44
CA PHE A 52 13.49 6.37 6.59
C PHE A 52 13.18 5.36 5.49
N HIS A 53 13.51 5.70 4.24
CA HIS A 53 13.30 4.81 3.11
C HIS A 53 14.03 3.47 3.28
N LYS A 54 15.28 3.50 3.71
CA LYS A 54 16.07 2.29 3.96
C LYS A 54 15.54 1.47 5.14
N ARG A 55 15.10 2.13 6.21
CA ARG A 55 14.49 1.43 7.35
C ARG A 55 13.19 0.74 6.96
N LEU A 56 12.30 1.45 6.27
CA LEU A 56 11.08 0.84 5.73
C LEU A 56 11.41 -0.33 4.79
N GLY A 57 12.33 -0.13 3.86
CA GLY A 57 12.75 -1.18 2.92
C GLY A 57 13.27 -2.43 3.64
N LYS A 58 14.02 -2.26 4.74
CA LYS A 58 14.50 -3.38 5.53
C LYS A 58 13.34 -4.15 6.21
N VAL A 59 12.40 -3.46 6.82
CA VAL A 59 11.22 -4.10 7.43
C VAL A 59 10.40 -4.85 6.39
N MET A 60 10.14 -4.21 5.25
CA MET A 60 9.39 -4.81 4.14
C MET A 60 10.10 -6.06 3.60
N TRP A 61 11.42 -5.99 3.42
CA TRP A 61 12.20 -7.12 2.94
C TRP A 61 12.22 -8.29 3.92
N ASP A 62 12.50 -8.01 5.19
CA ASP A 62 12.72 -9.05 6.19
C ASP A 62 11.41 -9.74 6.64
N LYS A 63 10.29 -9.00 6.68
CA LYS A 63 9.06 -9.46 7.34
C LYS A 63 7.81 -9.52 6.43
N VAL A 64 7.81 -8.78 5.33
CA VAL A 64 6.66 -8.67 4.41
C VAL A 64 7.02 -9.15 3.00
N GLY A 65 8.25 -9.64 2.81
CA GLY A 65 8.80 -10.09 1.53
C GLY A 65 8.20 -11.41 1.01
N MET A 66 9.07 -12.31 0.55
CA MET A 66 8.64 -13.54 -0.12
C MET A 66 7.94 -14.53 0.80
N ALA A 67 8.51 -14.82 1.98
CA ALA A 67 7.92 -15.71 2.97
C ALA A 67 7.41 -14.88 4.15
N ARG A 68 6.15 -15.06 4.49
CA ARG A 68 5.44 -14.28 5.50
C ARG A 68 4.90 -15.18 6.59
N ASN A 69 4.87 -14.69 7.81
CA ASN A 69 4.21 -15.35 8.92
C ASN A 69 3.51 -14.32 9.82
N GLU A 70 2.56 -14.77 10.61
CA GLU A 70 1.72 -13.93 11.46
C GLU A 70 2.56 -13.05 12.40
N LYS A 71 3.58 -13.63 13.03
CA LYS A 71 4.46 -12.91 13.96
C LYS A 71 5.21 -11.78 13.25
N GLY A 72 5.87 -12.09 12.14
CA GLY A 72 6.63 -11.12 11.34
C GLY A 72 5.76 -9.99 10.82
N LEU A 73 4.54 -10.30 10.34
CA LEU A 73 3.61 -9.29 9.84
C LEU A 73 3.11 -8.36 10.96
N LYS A 74 2.79 -8.88 12.15
CA LYS A 74 2.42 -8.05 13.31
C LYS A 74 3.56 -7.14 13.78
N GLU A 75 4.79 -7.68 13.81
CA GLU A 75 5.98 -6.89 14.11
C GLU A 75 6.22 -5.80 13.05
N ALA A 76 6.08 -6.14 11.76
CA ALA A 76 6.23 -5.18 10.67
C ALA A 76 5.27 -4.00 10.80
N MET A 77 3.99 -4.25 11.04
CA MET A 77 3.00 -3.19 11.24
C MET A 77 3.39 -2.25 12.39
N ALA A 78 3.82 -2.80 13.54
CA ALA A 78 4.24 -1.99 14.68
C ALA A 78 5.51 -1.16 14.36
N GLU A 79 6.49 -1.76 13.68
CA GLU A 79 7.73 -1.07 13.30
C GLU A 79 7.48 0.02 12.25
N ILE A 80 6.65 -0.26 11.22
CA ILE A 80 6.30 0.72 10.18
C ILE A 80 5.57 1.91 10.79
N LYS A 81 4.62 1.66 11.69
CA LYS A 81 3.93 2.73 12.43
C LYS A 81 4.91 3.60 13.22
N ALA A 82 5.84 3.00 13.95
CA ALA A 82 6.86 3.74 14.69
C ALA A 82 7.78 4.56 13.76
N ILE A 83 8.20 3.97 12.63
CA ILE A 83 8.99 4.68 11.61
C ILE A 83 8.22 5.88 11.05
N ARG A 84 6.91 5.73 10.78
CA ARG A 84 6.03 6.79 10.28
C ARG A 84 5.88 7.92 11.29
N GLU A 85 5.67 7.61 12.57
CA GLU A 85 5.59 8.62 13.63
C GLU A 85 6.90 9.40 13.79
N GLU A 86 8.04 8.72 13.68
CA GLU A 86 9.37 9.37 13.71
C GLU A 86 9.63 10.18 12.45
N PHE A 87 9.20 9.70 11.27
CA PHE A 87 9.33 10.42 10.00
C PHE A 87 8.69 11.80 10.07
N TRP A 88 7.47 11.91 10.53
CA TRP A 88 6.79 13.19 10.66
C TRP A 88 7.40 14.14 11.69
N LYS A 89 8.25 13.66 12.59
CA LYS A 89 8.99 14.50 13.56
C LYS A 89 10.36 14.87 13.06
N GLU A 90 11.09 13.93 12.49
CA GLU A 90 12.54 14.02 12.30
C GLU A 90 13.00 14.10 10.84
N VAL A 91 12.08 14.00 9.85
CA VAL A 91 12.48 14.10 8.45
C VAL A 91 13.03 15.49 8.12
N LYS A 92 14.17 15.50 7.42
CA LYS A 92 14.82 16.73 6.94
C LYS A 92 14.92 16.70 5.43
N VAL A 93 14.34 17.69 4.78
CA VAL A 93 14.44 17.93 3.35
C VAL A 93 15.29 19.18 3.11
N PRO A 94 16.46 19.06 2.48
CA PRO A 94 17.27 20.21 2.11
C PRO A 94 16.69 20.96 0.92
N GLY A 95 17.10 22.21 0.73
CA GLY A 95 16.67 23.05 -0.40
C GLY A 95 15.38 23.81 -0.12
N ASN A 96 14.68 24.17 -1.17
CA ASN A 96 13.44 24.95 -1.12
C ASN A 96 12.39 24.37 -2.10
N ALA A 97 11.18 24.93 -2.10
CA ALA A 97 10.08 24.47 -2.93
C ALA A 97 9.96 25.20 -4.30
N ASN A 98 10.77 26.24 -4.53
CA ASN A 98 10.64 27.09 -5.71
C ASN A 98 11.52 26.63 -6.89
N GLU A 99 12.25 25.56 -6.71
CA GLU A 99 13.12 24.95 -7.72
C GLU A 99 13.00 23.43 -7.69
N MET A 100 13.57 22.76 -8.68
CA MET A 100 13.58 21.30 -8.71
C MET A 100 14.27 20.74 -7.47
N ASN A 101 13.51 20.02 -6.64
CA ASN A 101 13.99 19.43 -5.39
C ASN A 101 13.67 17.94 -5.33
N PRO A 102 14.61 17.05 -5.77
CA PRO A 102 14.40 15.61 -5.75
C PRO A 102 14.16 15.04 -4.35
N GLU A 103 14.76 15.64 -3.31
CA GLU A 103 14.57 15.19 -1.93
C GLU A 103 13.15 15.49 -1.42
N LEU A 104 12.56 16.61 -1.85
CA LEU A 104 11.15 16.92 -1.57
C LEU A 104 10.20 15.90 -2.21
N VAL A 105 10.43 15.56 -3.49
CA VAL A 105 9.65 14.53 -4.19
C VAL A 105 9.79 13.17 -3.49
N LYS A 106 11.00 12.82 -3.09
CA LYS A 106 11.27 11.59 -2.36
C LYS A 106 10.58 11.56 -1.00
N ALA A 107 10.57 12.68 -0.27
CA ALA A 107 9.90 12.77 1.03
C ALA A 107 8.39 12.48 0.92
N GLY A 108 7.73 13.07 -0.07
CA GLY A 108 6.32 12.78 -0.35
C GLY A 108 6.08 11.29 -0.62
N ARG A 109 6.92 10.69 -1.48
CA ARG A 109 6.80 9.25 -1.79
C ARG A 109 7.06 8.35 -0.58
N VAL A 110 8.03 8.67 0.26
CA VAL A 110 8.33 7.90 1.47
C VAL A 110 7.18 7.98 2.47
N ALA A 111 6.54 9.15 2.61
CA ALA A 111 5.33 9.29 3.41
C ALA A 111 4.23 8.33 2.93
N ASP A 112 3.96 8.31 1.63
CA ASP A 112 2.96 7.43 1.02
C ASP A 112 3.36 5.93 1.16
N PHE A 113 4.65 5.60 1.02
CA PHE A 113 5.14 4.22 1.19
C PHE A 113 5.03 3.72 2.63
N LEU A 114 5.15 4.59 3.62
CA LEU A 114 4.94 4.23 5.02
C LEU A 114 3.49 3.83 5.30
N GLU A 115 2.52 4.56 4.76
CA GLU A 115 1.11 4.19 4.86
C GLU A 115 0.79 2.91 4.07
N LEU A 116 1.23 2.85 2.82
CA LEU A 116 0.99 1.70 1.95
C LEU A 116 1.67 0.44 2.48
N GLY A 117 2.87 0.54 3.04
CA GLY A 117 3.60 -0.59 3.64
C GLY A 117 2.88 -1.19 4.83
N GLU A 118 2.30 -0.37 5.70
CA GLU A 118 1.50 -0.83 6.84
C GLU A 118 0.22 -1.52 6.36
N LEU A 119 -0.48 -0.94 5.38
CA LEU A 119 -1.69 -1.53 4.79
C LEU A 119 -1.38 -2.86 4.07
N PHE A 120 -0.24 -2.92 3.37
CA PHE A 120 0.21 -4.14 2.70
C PHE A 120 0.49 -5.28 3.69
N ALA A 121 1.11 -4.96 4.82
CA ALA A 121 1.34 -5.94 5.89
C ALA A 121 0.01 -6.36 6.56
N LYS A 122 -0.94 -5.44 6.74
CA LYS A 122 -2.27 -5.69 7.28
C LYS A 122 -3.08 -6.65 6.39
N ASP A 123 -3.12 -6.39 5.08
CA ASP A 123 -3.81 -7.27 4.12
C ASP A 123 -3.17 -8.66 4.07
N ALA A 124 -1.83 -8.74 4.07
CA ALA A 124 -1.12 -10.00 4.13
C ALA A 124 -1.35 -10.77 5.43
N LEU A 125 -1.60 -10.07 6.54
CA LEU A 125 -1.95 -10.69 7.82
C LEU A 125 -3.38 -11.26 7.82
N ASP A 126 -4.34 -10.52 7.25
CA ASP A 126 -5.73 -10.96 7.15
C ASP A 126 -5.86 -12.23 6.30
N ARG A 127 -5.13 -12.30 5.20
CA ARG A 127 -5.18 -13.42 4.26
C ARG A 127 -4.26 -14.57 4.67
N ASN A 128 -4.78 -15.48 5.49
CA ASN A 128 -4.04 -16.65 5.98
C ASN A 128 -4.16 -17.84 5.00
N GLU A 129 -3.59 -17.68 3.82
CA GLU A 129 -3.44 -18.69 2.78
C GLU A 129 -2.18 -18.40 1.96
N SER A 130 -1.82 -19.29 1.03
CA SER A 130 -0.86 -18.99 -0.04
C SER A 130 -1.55 -19.01 -1.39
N CYS A 131 -1.52 -17.87 -2.10
CA CYS A 131 -2.15 -17.72 -3.39
C CYS A 131 -1.35 -16.76 -4.28
N GLY A 132 -1.00 -17.19 -5.48
CA GLY A 132 -0.23 -16.38 -6.41
C GLY A 132 1.15 -16.01 -5.86
N GLY A 133 1.43 -14.72 -5.68
CA GLY A 133 2.67 -14.22 -5.08
C GLY A 133 2.61 -14.08 -3.56
N HIS A 134 1.47 -14.33 -2.94
CA HIS A 134 1.28 -14.30 -1.49
C HIS A 134 1.60 -15.67 -0.90
N TYR A 135 2.65 -15.75 -0.11
CA TYR A 135 3.10 -16.98 0.54
C TYR A 135 3.11 -16.82 2.06
N ARG A 136 2.32 -17.67 2.73
CA ARG A 136 2.23 -17.74 4.19
C ARG A 136 2.81 -19.05 4.70
N GLU A 137 3.77 -18.96 5.60
CA GLU A 137 4.42 -20.15 6.20
C GLU A 137 3.42 -21.04 6.93
N GLU A 138 2.34 -20.46 7.49
CA GLU A 138 1.28 -21.20 8.18
C GLU A 138 0.43 -22.07 7.26
N SER A 139 0.39 -21.75 5.96
CA SER A 139 -0.36 -22.53 4.97
C SER A 139 0.41 -23.74 4.41
N VAL A 140 1.67 -23.91 4.86
CA VAL A 140 2.52 -25.03 4.40
C VAL A 140 2.09 -26.32 5.07
N VAL A 141 1.83 -27.35 4.27
CA VAL A 141 1.47 -28.68 4.75
C VAL A 141 2.69 -29.34 5.41
N GLN A 142 2.55 -29.76 6.65
CA GLN A 142 3.64 -30.30 7.44
C GLN A 142 3.81 -31.83 7.26
N GLU A 143 2.75 -32.56 6.92
CA GLU A 143 2.75 -34.01 6.83
C GLU A 143 1.90 -34.53 5.63
N GLY A 144 2.10 -35.79 5.25
CA GLY A 144 1.34 -36.45 4.19
C GLY A 144 1.90 -36.23 2.79
N GLU A 145 1.11 -36.59 1.77
CA GLU A 145 1.51 -36.56 0.36
C GLU A 145 1.82 -35.16 -0.15
N GLN A 146 1.13 -34.17 0.37
CA GLN A 146 1.30 -32.75 0.00
C GLN A 146 2.33 -32.01 0.89
N LYS A 147 3.12 -32.71 1.68
CA LYS A 147 4.12 -32.10 2.55
C LYS A 147 5.00 -31.12 1.80
N GLY A 148 5.11 -29.90 2.33
CA GLY A 148 5.89 -28.79 1.76
C GLY A 148 5.15 -27.98 0.70
N GLU A 149 3.92 -28.33 0.34
CA GLU A 149 3.06 -27.46 -0.48
C GLU A 149 2.46 -26.35 0.40
N ALA A 150 2.37 -25.16 -0.15
CA ALA A 150 1.68 -24.03 0.46
C ALA A 150 0.29 -23.90 -0.17
N LEU A 151 -0.74 -24.06 0.64
CA LEU A 151 -2.11 -24.23 0.14
C LEU A 151 -2.90 -22.93 0.09
N ARG A 152 -3.77 -22.84 -0.91
CA ARG A 152 -4.89 -21.90 -0.95
C ARG A 152 -5.98 -22.34 0.02
N ASN A 153 -6.77 -21.36 0.43
CA ASN A 153 -7.98 -21.58 1.21
C ASN A 153 -9.17 -20.88 0.54
N ASP A 154 -9.61 -21.43 -0.59
CA ASP A 154 -10.70 -20.84 -1.37
C ASP A 154 -12.02 -20.77 -0.60
N LYS A 155 -12.21 -21.64 0.41
CA LYS A 155 -13.41 -21.61 1.24
C LYS A 155 -13.57 -20.29 2.00
N ASP A 156 -12.47 -19.73 2.50
CA ASP A 156 -12.49 -18.56 3.36
C ASP A 156 -11.97 -17.30 2.65
N PHE A 157 -11.22 -17.45 1.54
CA PHE A 157 -10.52 -16.34 0.89
C PHE A 157 -10.81 -16.17 -0.62
N ALA A 158 -11.84 -16.85 -1.18
CA ALA A 158 -12.26 -16.62 -2.57
C ALA A 158 -12.99 -15.27 -2.74
N TYR A 159 -12.34 -14.17 -2.36
CA TYR A 159 -12.87 -12.81 -2.49
C TYR A 159 -11.77 -11.81 -2.86
N VAL A 160 -12.17 -10.67 -3.40
CA VAL A 160 -11.33 -9.49 -3.53
C VAL A 160 -11.44 -8.63 -2.26
N SER A 161 -10.29 -8.22 -1.73
CA SER A 161 -10.23 -7.27 -0.61
C SER A 161 -10.20 -5.85 -1.13
N ALA A 162 -11.07 -4.98 -0.61
CA ALA A 162 -11.01 -3.54 -0.80
C ALA A 162 -10.93 -2.86 0.57
N TRP A 163 -9.80 -2.20 0.84
CA TRP A 163 -9.59 -1.50 2.10
C TRP A 163 -10.03 -0.04 1.99
N GLU A 164 -11.05 0.34 2.73
CA GLU A 164 -11.50 1.72 2.84
C GLU A 164 -10.65 2.48 3.84
N TYR A 165 -9.97 3.53 3.39
CA TYR A 165 -9.16 4.38 4.25
C TYR A 165 -10.03 5.22 5.21
N LYS A 166 -9.66 5.25 6.49
CA LYS A 166 -10.37 5.97 7.55
C LYS A 166 -9.48 6.99 8.29
N GLY A 167 -8.45 7.49 7.63
CA GLY A 167 -7.51 8.46 8.21
C GLY A 167 -6.19 7.83 8.66
N GLU A 168 -6.21 6.57 9.07
CA GLU A 168 -5.02 5.78 9.45
C GLU A 168 -5.08 4.38 8.85
N PRO A 169 -3.95 3.77 8.42
CA PRO A 169 -3.93 2.40 7.90
C PRO A 169 -4.46 1.37 8.90
N SER A 170 -4.17 1.57 10.20
CA SER A 170 -4.70 0.70 11.28
C SER A 170 -6.23 0.66 11.33
N ASP A 171 -6.89 1.74 10.96
CA ASP A 171 -8.34 1.92 11.05
C ASP A 171 -9.06 1.58 9.75
N ALA A 172 -8.32 1.21 8.70
CA ALA A 172 -8.87 0.83 7.41
C ALA A 172 -9.88 -0.32 7.55
N VAL A 173 -11.02 -0.19 6.89
CA VAL A 173 -12.14 -1.14 6.93
C VAL A 173 -12.09 -2.04 5.70
N LEU A 174 -12.15 -3.35 5.92
CA LEU A 174 -12.17 -4.34 4.85
C LEU A 174 -13.57 -4.52 4.28
N HIS A 175 -13.69 -4.31 2.97
CA HIS A 175 -14.84 -4.71 2.17
C HIS A 175 -14.46 -5.92 1.32
N LYS A 176 -15.38 -6.87 1.18
CA LYS A 176 -15.16 -8.12 0.45
C LYS A 176 -16.13 -8.22 -0.72
N GLU A 177 -15.62 -8.62 -1.88
CA GLU A 177 -16.40 -8.99 -3.05
C GLU A 177 -16.08 -10.43 -3.40
N GLU A 178 -17.08 -11.32 -3.40
CA GLU A 178 -16.89 -12.73 -3.70
C GLU A 178 -16.50 -12.93 -5.17
N LEU A 179 -15.59 -13.86 -5.40
CA LEU A 179 -15.14 -14.23 -6.74
C LEU A 179 -16.02 -15.33 -7.31
N GLU A 180 -16.56 -15.10 -8.52
CA GLU A 180 -17.23 -16.10 -9.33
C GLU A 180 -16.37 -16.49 -10.54
N PHE A 181 -16.05 -17.76 -10.67
CA PHE A 181 -15.30 -18.30 -11.80
C PHE A 181 -16.25 -19.11 -12.72
N LYS A 182 -16.77 -18.45 -13.76
CA LYS A 182 -17.76 -19.06 -14.67
C LYS A 182 -17.13 -19.96 -15.74
N ASP A 183 -15.93 -19.61 -16.19
CA ASP A 183 -15.29 -20.22 -17.37
C ASP A 183 -13.95 -20.89 -17.05
N ILE A 184 -13.44 -20.76 -15.82
CA ILE A 184 -12.13 -21.26 -15.41
C ILE A 184 -12.26 -21.99 -14.08
N GLU A 185 -11.74 -23.20 -13.99
CA GLU A 185 -11.57 -23.90 -12.71
C GLU A 185 -10.38 -23.37 -11.94
N LEU A 186 -10.56 -23.16 -10.64
CA LEU A 186 -9.47 -22.83 -9.73
C LEU A 186 -8.53 -24.04 -9.59
N LYS A 187 -7.24 -23.82 -9.77
CA LYS A 187 -6.22 -24.86 -9.59
C LYS A 187 -5.20 -24.43 -8.55
N GLN A 188 -4.83 -25.37 -7.71
CA GLN A 188 -3.73 -25.21 -6.77
C GLN A 188 -2.40 -25.02 -7.53
N ARG A 189 -1.65 -23.97 -7.19
CA ARG A 189 -0.28 -23.79 -7.67
C ARG A 189 0.67 -24.57 -6.76
N SER A 190 1.59 -25.33 -7.34
CA SER A 190 2.72 -25.90 -6.59
C SER A 190 3.80 -24.84 -6.39
N TYR A 191 4.37 -24.81 -5.19
CA TYR A 191 5.52 -23.98 -4.83
C TYR A 191 6.81 -24.81 -4.70
N LYS A 192 6.79 -26.09 -5.10
CA LYS A 192 7.95 -26.97 -5.17
C LYS A 192 8.70 -26.81 -6.48
#